data_3b9fa5715d5bb466888461397b668214
#
_entry.id   3b9fa5715d5bb466888461397b668214
#
_cell.length_a   1.000
_cell.length_b   1.000
_cell.length_c   1.000
_cell.angle_alpha   90.00
_cell.angle_beta   90.00
_cell.angle_gamma   90.00
#
_symmetry.space_group_name_H-M   'P 1'
#
loop_
_entity.id
_entity.type
_entity.pdbx_description
1 polymer ?
#
loop_
_entity_poly.entity_id
_entity_poly.type
_entity_poly.pdbx_seq_one_letter_code
_entity_poly.pdbx_strand_id
1 'polypeptide(L)'
;GTSGLDDGTGITGGNVGNLTVSGMSITGAGQAVDIDQDGGVLNVVLETVSSSGGTHGIQLVGTSFTGTFSASEGMLSNHSVAELDLNGGAGTVGYAGSIGNGSGLSALISNRTGGTVTLSGDITDTNDVDGGISITSNSGGTITFSGVNNVLNSGVANALQISGTAGTVNFSGNLDINTTSGTGISVASSSANVNFTGSQITVNATGVGAGIGLTGNSGTVAFNNTGNGLDIVTATGTGFSASGGGTVTVQGS
;
A
#
# COMPACT_ATOMS: atom_id res chain seq x y z
N GLY A 1 -0.71 1.53 -27.45
CA GLY A 1 -1.57 2.62 -27.03
C GLY A 1 -2.18 2.29 -25.68
N THR A 2 -1.98 3.14 -24.70
CA THR A 2 -2.62 3.04 -23.40
C THR A 2 -4.13 3.26 -23.60
N SER A 3 -4.93 2.32 -23.21
CA SER A 3 -6.40 2.40 -23.26
C SER A 3 -6.96 2.89 -21.91
N GLY A 4 -6.24 3.75 -21.21
CA GLY A 4 -6.56 4.19 -19.88
C GLY A 4 -6.87 5.69 -19.77
N LEU A 5 -7.01 6.15 -18.56
CA LEU A 5 -7.07 7.57 -18.22
C LEU A 5 -5.63 8.07 -18.06
N ASP A 6 -5.20 8.94 -18.97
CA ASP A 6 -3.86 9.51 -19.03
C ASP A 6 -4.01 11.04 -19.15
N ASP A 7 -3.32 11.79 -18.33
CA ASP A 7 -3.33 13.24 -18.33
C ASP A 7 -2.28 13.87 -19.27
N GLY A 8 -1.67 13.05 -20.13
CA GLY A 8 -0.67 13.50 -21.10
C GLY A 8 0.76 13.46 -20.57
N THR A 9 1.09 12.48 -19.77
CA THR A 9 2.44 12.23 -19.28
C THR A 9 3.48 12.22 -20.40
N GLY A 10 4.54 12.91 -20.18
CA GLY A 10 5.58 13.25 -21.16
C GLY A 10 5.74 14.74 -21.32
N ILE A 11 4.82 15.53 -20.79
CA ILE A 11 4.97 16.97 -20.63
C ILE A 11 5.37 17.23 -19.18
N THR A 12 6.65 17.35 -18.92
CA THR A 12 7.18 17.80 -17.62
C THR A 12 6.51 19.12 -17.25
N GLY A 13 5.68 19.10 -16.19
CA GLY A 13 4.94 20.27 -15.71
C GLY A 13 3.52 20.41 -16.27
N GLY A 14 2.98 19.35 -16.87
CA GLY A 14 1.59 19.34 -17.34
C GLY A 14 0.61 19.13 -16.18
N ASN A 15 0.06 20.23 -15.66
CA ASN A 15 -1.11 20.17 -14.78
C ASN A 15 -2.37 20.21 -15.63
N VAL A 16 -3.23 19.21 -15.52
CA VAL A 16 -4.59 19.33 -16.08
C VAL A 16 -5.44 20.36 -15.35
N GLY A 17 -4.93 20.94 -14.26
CA GLY A 17 -5.73 21.80 -13.40
C GLY A 17 -6.77 21.01 -12.62
N ASN A 18 -8.07 21.23 -12.91
CA ASN A 18 -9.14 20.45 -12.31
C ASN A 18 -9.58 19.35 -13.28
N LEU A 19 -9.38 18.09 -12.90
CA LEU A 19 -9.83 16.93 -13.66
C LEU A 19 -11.14 16.38 -13.06
N THR A 20 -12.19 16.34 -13.86
CA THR A 20 -13.48 15.75 -13.45
C THR A 20 -13.86 14.61 -14.40
N VAL A 21 -13.98 13.41 -13.86
CA VAL A 21 -14.42 12.20 -14.57
C VAL A 21 -15.40 11.46 -13.70
N SER A 22 -16.51 10.98 -14.26
CA SER A 22 -17.50 10.19 -13.51
C SER A 22 -18.17 9.13 -14.39
N GLY A 23 -18.55 7.99 -13.77
CA GLY A 23 -19.32 6.95 -14.42
C GLY A 23 -18.57 6.24 -15.55
N MET A 24 -17.26 6.16 -15.47
CA MET A 24 -16.40 5.53 -16.46
C MET A 24 -15.82 4.23 -15.91
N SER A 25 -15.74 3.22 -16.77
CA SER A 25 -15.00 1.98 -16.50
C SER A 25 -13.79 1.87 -17.41
N ILE A 26 -12.68 1.47 -16.85
CA ILE A 26 -11.42 1.25 -17.55
C ILE A 26 -11.06 -0.22 -17.44
N THR A 27 -10.91 -0.89 -18.58
CA THR A 27 -10.48 -2.30 -18.63
C THR A 27 -9.52 -2.51 -19.78
N GLY A 28 -8.35 -3.08 -19.52
CA GLY A 28 -7.38 -3.31 -20.58
C GLY A 28 -6.08 -3.96 -20.12
N ALA A 29 -5.13 -4.03 -21.05
CA ALA A 29 -3.76 -4.43 -20.78
C ALA A 29 -2.88 -3.17 -20.67
N GLY A 30 -1.91 -3.18 -19.77
CA GLY A 30 -1.02 -2.05 -19.51
C GLY A 30 -1.56 -1.13 -18.42
N GLN A 31 -1.00 0.08 -18.33
CA GLN A 31 -1.37 1.04 -17.30
C GLN A 31 -2.81 1.56 -17.51
N ALA A 32 -3.64 1.46 -16.49
CA ALA A 32 -5.04 1.90 -16.59
C ALA A 32 -5.20 3.39 -16.29
N VAL A 33 -4.52 3.88 -15.29
CA VAL A 33 -4.58 5.29 -14.86
C VAL A 33 -3.16 5.82 -14.69
N ASP A 34 -2.89 6.94 -15.34
CA ASP A 34 -1.64 7.67 -15.28
C ASP A 34 -1.94 9.16 -15.16
N ILE A 35 -1.87 9.67 -13.94
CA ILE A 35 -2.16 11.07 -13.63
C ILE A 35 -0.97 11.68 -12.92
N ASP A 36 -0.33 12.66 -13.56
CA ASP A 36 0.73 13.48 -12.99
C ASP A 36 0.17 14.89 -12.74
N GLN A 37 -0.05 15.24 -11.47
CA GLN A 37 -0.72 16.47 -11.13
C GLN A 37 -0.03 17.23 -9.99
N ASP A 38 0.72 18.25 -10.34
CA ASP A 38 1.43 19.13 -9.40
C ASP A 38 0.54 20.24 -8.79
N GLY A 39 -0.75 20.10 -8.83
CA GLY A 39 -1.71 21.05 -8.27
C GLY A 39 -3.10 20.85 -8.87
N GLY A 40 -4.07 21.59 -8.37
CA GLY A 40 -5.45 21.44 -8.80
C GLY A 40 -6.22 20.36 -8.05
N VAL A 41 -7.41 20.03 -8.55
CA VAL A 41 -8.37 19.18 -7.86
C VAL A 41 -8.74 17.98 -8.73
N LEU A 42 -8.53 16.79 -8.22
CA LEU A 42 -9.06 15.56 -8.82
C LEU A 42 -10.52 15.37 -8.36
N ASN A 43 -11.42 15.18 -9.32
CA ASN A 43 -12.80 14.73 -9.09
C ASN A 43 -13.05 13.53 -9.99
N VAL A 44 -12.30 12.45 -9.74
CA VAL A 44 -12.31 11.23 -10.56
C VAL A 44 -13.04 10.15 -9.80
N VAL A 45 -14.20 9.77 -10.30
CA VAL A 45 -15.05 8.71 -9.72
C VAL A 45 -15.34 7.69 -10.81
N LEU A 46 -14.64 6.57 -10.74
CA LEU A 46 -14.74 5.47 -11.69
C LEU A 46 -15.59 4.34 -11.13
N GLU A 47 -16.29 3.64 -11.98
CA GLU A 47 -17.02 2.42 -11.60
C GLU A 47 -16.06 1.25 -11.46
N THR A 48 -15.29 0.99 -12.49
CA THR A 48 -14.36 -0.14 -12.54
C THR A 48 -13.00 0.32 -13.06
N VAL A 49 -11.92 -0.13 -12.41
CA VAL A 49 -10.57 -0.04 -12.98
C VAL A 49 -9.95 -1.42 -12.93
N SER A 50 -9.73 -2.00 -14.12
CA SER A 50 -9.09 -3.30 -14.28
C SER A 50 -7.97 -3.22 -15.29
N SER A 51 -6.78 -3.64 -14.89
CA SER A 51 -5.65 -3.71 -15.82
C SER A 51 -4.67 -4.83 -15.46
N SER A 52 -3.89 -5.24 -16.45
CA SER A 52 -2.88 -6.26 -16.26
C SER A 52 -1.66 -5.98 -17.12
N GLY A 53 -0.46 -6.07 -16.54
CA GLY A 53 0.80 -5.81 -17.25
C GLY A 53 1.12 -4.32 -17.37
N GLY A 54 2.28 -4.01 -17.96
CA GLY A 54 2.83 -2.66 -17.97
C GLY A 54 3.62 -2.34 -16.73
N THR A 55 3.84 -1.07 -16.44
CA THR A 55 4.63 -0.62 -15.29
C THR A 55 3.80 -0.42 -14.02
N HIS A 56 2.65 0.22 -14.13
CA HIS A 56 1.73 0.48 -13.03
C HIS A 56 0.28 0.15 -13.44
N GLY A 57 -0.55 -0.19 -12.49
CA GLY A 57 -1.98 -0.30 -12.69
C GLY A 57 -2.67 1.06 -12.59
N ILE A 58 -2.57 1.66 -11.42
CA ILE A 58 -2.98 3.05 -11.15
C ILE A 58 -1.75 3.81 -10.67
N GLN A 59 -1.42 4.90 -11.33
CA GLN A 59 -0.38 5.83 -10.92
C GLN A 59 -0.98 7.23 -10.72
N LEU A 60 -0.81 7.78 -9.51
CA LEU A 60 -1.15 9.16 -9.19
C LEU A 60 0.09 9.82 -8.60
N VAL A 61 0.70 10.71 -9.35
CA VAL A 61 1.92 11.40 -8.97
C VAL A 61 1.66 12.90 -8.91
N GLY A 62 2.21 13.58 -7.92
CA GLY A 62 2.14 15.03 -7.84
C GLY A 62 2.25 15.56 -6.42
N THR A 63 2.96 16.67 -6.28
CA THR A 63 3.34 17.19 -4.96
C THR A 63 2.17 17.77 -4.17
N SER A 64 1.10 18.20 -4.81
CA SER A 64 0.05 18.95 -4.14
C SER A 64 -1.37 18.71 -4.67
N PHE A 65 -1.65 17.61 -5.33
CA PHE A 65 -3.03 17.32 -5.74
C PHE A 65 -3.97 17.16 -4.54
N THR A 66 -5.19 17.63 -4.69
CA THR A 66 -6.28 17.53 -3.71
C THR A 66 -7.52 16.91 -4.37
N GLY A 67 -8.64 16.84 -3.64
CA GLY A 67 -9.89 16.27 -4.15
C GLY A 67 -9.97 14.76 -4.00
N THR A 68 -10.63 14.08 -4.91
CA THR A 68 -10.94 12.66 -4.80
C THR A 68 -10.60 11.89 -6.08
N PHE A 69 -9.91 10.79 -5.93
CA PHE A 69 -9.85 9.70 -6.90
C PHE A 69 -10.50 8.47 -6.28
N SER A 70 -11.43 7.83 -6.95
CA SER A 70 -12.02 6.58 -6.49
C SER A 70 -12.37 5.64 -7.63
N ALA A 71 -12.24 4.33 -7.38
CA ALA A 71 -12.78 3.28 -8.21
C ALA A 71 -13.44 2.22 -7.32
N SER A 72 -14.70 1.89 -7.65
CA SER A 72 -15.55 1.04 -6.81
C SER A 72 -15.29 -0.44 -6.98
N GLU A 73 -14.71 -0.85 -8.12
CA GLU A 73 -14.49 -2.25 -8.48
C GLU A 73 -13.26 -2.39 -9.38
N GLY A 74 -12.88 -3.63 -9.66
CA GLY A 74 -11.88 -4.00 -10.64
C GLY A 74 -10.82 -4.93 -10.12
N MET A 75 -9.78 -5.11 -10.92
CA MET A 75 -8.61 -5.90 -10.57
C MET A 75 -7.36 -5.30 -11.22
N LEU A 76 -6.34 -5.05 -10.43
CA LEU A 76 -5.01 -4.68 -10.90
C LEU A 76 -4.10 -5.90 -10.77
N SER A 77 -3.31 -6.22 -11.82
CA SER A 77 -2.49 -7.44 -11.79
C SER A 77 -1.25 -7.37 -12.69
N ASN A 78 -0.16 -7.98 -12.21
CA ASN A 78 1.06 -8.24 -13.00
C ASN A 78 1.75 -6.98 -13.56
N HIS A 79 1.74 -5.88 -12.84
CA HIS A 79 2.49 -4.69 -13.18
C HIS A 79 3.93 -4.79 -12.63
N SER A 80 4.91 -4.34 -13.41
CA SER A 80 6.33 -4.60 -13.08
C SER A 80 6.92 -3.67 -12.04
N VAL A 81 6.27 -2.58 -11.68
CA VAL A 81 6.72 -1.64 -10.65
C VAL A 81 5.75 -1.61 -9.47
N ALA A 82 4.48 -1.31 -9.71
CA ALA A 82 3.45 -1.34 -8.68
C ALA A 82 2.04 -1.48 -9.28
N GLU A 83 1.19 -2.19 -8.58
CA GLU A 83 -0.23 -2.22 -8.93
C GLU A 83 -0.88 -0.87 -8.68
N LEU A 84 -0.59 -0.26 -7.54
CA LEU A 84 -1.02 1.09 -7.16
C LEU A 84 0.19 1.90 -6.70
N ASP A 85 0.49 2.99 -7.41
CA ASP A 85 1.54 3.95 -7.07
C ASP A 85 0.92 5.32 -6.76
N LEU A 86 1.06 5.73 -5.51
CA LEU A 86 0.61 7.04 -5.03
C LEU A 86 1.81 7.82 -4.51
N ASN A 87 2.18 8.89 -5.21
CA ASN A 87 3.33 9.70 -4.84
C ASN A 87 2.94 11.18 -4.68
N GLY A 88 2.95 11.65 -3.44
CA GLY A 88 2.63 13.04 -3.10
C GLY A 88 1.16 13.32 -2.87
N GLY A 89 0.81 14.61 -2.82
CA GLY A 89 -0.55 15.13 -2.66
C GLY A 89 -1.23 14.88 -1.31
N ALA A 90 -2.39 15.50 -1.13
CA ALA A 90 -3.26 15.37 0.05
C ALA A 90 -4.70 14.98 -0.31
N GLY A 91 -4.95 14.55 -1.54
CA GLY A 91 -6.28 14.14 -1.99
C GLY A 91 -6.74 12.82 -1.33
N THR A 92 -8.03 12.57 -1.40
CA THR A 92 -8.62 11.30 -1.01
C THR A 92 -8.50 10.29 -2.15
N VAL A 93 -7.99 9.11 -1.87
CA VAL A 93 -7.83 8.02 -2.84
C VAL A 93 -8.52 6.78 -2.32
N GLY A 94 -9.44 6.22 -3.11
CA GLY A 94 -10.15 4.98 -2.80
C GLY A 94 -10.05 3.98 -3.96
N TYR A 95 -9.65 2.76 -3.67
CA TYR A 95 -9.73 1.65 -4.60
C TYR A 95 -10.33 0.43 -3.90
N ALA A 96 -11.48 -0.02 -4.41
CA ALA A 96 -12.20 -1.15 -3.82
C ALA A 96 -12.06 -2.44 -4.63
N GLY A 97 -11.40 -2.39 -5.76
CA GLY A 97 -11.04 -3.57 -6.53
C GLY A 97 -9.93 -4.39 -5.87
N SER A 98 -9.78 -5.63 -6.29
CA SER A 98 -8.71 -6.50 -5.82
C SER A 98 -7.35 -6.15 -6.46
N ILE A 99 -6.30 -6.50 -5.76
CA ILE A 99 -4.91 -6.36 -6.22
C ILE A 99 -4.29 -7.75 -6.25
N GLY A 100 -3.88 -8.19 -7.44
CA GLY A 100 -3.25 -9.49 -7.65
C GLY A 100 -1.85 -9.34 -8.24
N ASN A 101 -0.85 -9.13 -7.39
CA ASN A 101 0.51 -8.89 -7.84
C ASN A 101 1.26 -10.19 -8.17
N GLY A 102 2.04 -10.16 -9.25
CA GLY A 102 2.95 -11.23 -9.67
C GLY A 102 4.39 -10.75 -9.87
N SER A 103 4.61 -9.44 -9.80
CA SER A 103 5.93 -8.79 -9.88
C SER A 103 5.77 -7.30 -9.52
N GLY A 104 6.76 -6.69 -8.91
CA GLY A 104 6.67 -5.33 -8.39
C GLY A 104 5.97 -5.25 -7.03
N LEU A 105 5.48 -4.10 -6.65
CA LEU A 105 4.79 -3.87 -5.39
C LEU A 105 3.26 -3.96 -5.56
N SER A 106 2.57 -4.55 -4.61
CA SER A 106 1.11 -4.46 -4.56
C SER A 106 0.63 -3.03 -4.33
N ALA A 107 1.32 -2.29 -3.46
CA ALA A 107 1.06 -0.86 -3.26
C ALA A 107 2.35 -0.11 -2.89
N LEU A 108 2.59 1.01 -3.56
CA LEU A 108 3.61 1.99 -3.26
C LEU A 108 2.93 3.32 -2.89
N ILE A 109 3.07 3.75 -1.64
CA ILE A 109 2.45 4.98 -1.14
C ILE A 109 3.52 5.86 -0.52
N SER A 110 3.87 6.95 -1.19
CA SER A 110 5.02 7.76 -0.80
C SER A 110 4.74 9.26 -0.83
N ASN A 111 5.51 10.01 -0.05
CA ASN A 111 5.54 11.47 -0.03
C ASN A 111 4.17 12.16 0.15
N ARG A 112 3.17 11.44 0.69
CA ARG A 112 1.85 12.01 0.97
C ARG A 112 1.96 13.07 2.04
N THR A 113 1.28 14.20 1.82
CA THR A 113 1.25 15.32 2.77
C THR A 113 -0.01 15.34 3.63
N GLY A 114 -1.00 14.51 3.30
CA GLY A 114 -2.28 14.42 4.02
C GLY A 114 -3.30 13.56 3.29
N GLY A 115 -4.58 13.83 3.57
CA GLY A 115 -5.71 13.14 2.96
C GLY A 115 -5.91 11.71 3.44
N THR A 116 -6.74 10.97 2.73
CA THR A 116 -7.08 9.58 3.06
C THR A 116 -6.80 8.67 1.88
N VAL A 117 -6.16 7.54 2.13
CA VAL A 117 -6.03 6.43 1.17
C VAL A 117 -6.76 5.23 1.74
N THR A 118 -7.66 4.63 0.97
CA THR A 118 -8.39 3.42 1.37
C THR A 118 -8.33 2.38 0.26
N LEU A 119 -7.71 1.25 0.57
CA LEU A 119 -7.71 0.05 -0.25
C LEU A 119 -8.61 -0.98 0.44
N SER A 120 -9.78 -1.24 -0.14
CA SER A 120 -10.78 -2.10 0.49
C SER A 120 -10.96 -3.45 -0.19
N GLY A 121 -10.37 -3.66 -1.35
CA GLY A 121 -10.27 -4.98 -1.97
C GLY A 121 -9.17 -5.83 -1.35
N ASP A 122 -9.26 -7.13 -1.53
CA ASP A 122 -8.24 -8.07 -1.08
C ASP A 122 -6.95 -7.91 -1.90
N ILE A 123 -5.82 -8.06 -1.22
CA ILE A 123 -4.49 -8.03 -1.83
C ILE A 123 -3.93 -9.45 -1.84
N THR A 124 -3.50 -9.92 -3.00
CA THR A 124 -2.82 -11.20 -3.16
C THR A 124 -1.49 -10.98 -3.89
N ASP A 125 -0.43 -10.88 -3.14
CA ASP A 125 0.94 -10.82 -3.64
C ASP A 125 1.48 -12.24 -3.79
N THR A 126 2.14 -12.53 -4.90
CA THR A 126 2.77 -13.83 -5.13
C THR A 126 4.28 -13.73 -4.91
N ASN A 127 4.91 -14.85 -4.65
CA ASN A 127 6.32 -14.92 -4.27
C ASN A 127 7.24 -14.31 -5.35
N ASP A 128 7.62 -13.07 -5.16
CA ASP A 128 8.55 -12.32 -6.00
C ASP A 128 9.71 -11.71 -5.20
N VAL A 129 10.50 -10.83 -5.82
CA VAL A 129 11.70 -10.22 -5.22
C VAL A 129 11.47 -8.77 -4.78
N ASP A 130 10.33 -8.17 -5.11
CA ASP A 130 10.13 -6.73 -5.00
C ASP A 130 9.36 -6.30 -3.74
N GLY A 131 8.67 -7.23 -3.10
CA GLY A 131 7.93 -6.97 -1.87
C GLY A 131 6.44 -6.74 -2.10
N GLY A 132 5.67 -6.69 -1.03
CA GLY A 132 4.22 -6.53 -1.08
C GLY A 132 3.77 -5.06 -1.02
N ILE A 133 3.86 -4.45 0.17
CA ILE A 133 3.39 -3.07 0.41
C ILE A 133 4.53 -2.21 0.92
N SER A 134 4.73 -1.05 0.29
CA SER A 134 5.71 -0.05 0.69
C SER A 134 5.05 1.31 0.98
N ILE A 135 5.20 1.82 2.21
CA ILE A 135 4.67 3.10 2.68
C ILE A 135 5.83 3.94 3.20
N THR A 136 6.21 4.99 2.47
CA THR A 136 7.46 5.68 2.77
C THR A 136 7.35 7.19 2.71
N SER A 137 8.05 7.87 3.61
CA SER A 137 8.25 9.33 3.58
C SER A 137 6.94 10.15 3.57
N ASN A 138 5.86 9.63 4.14
CA ASN A 138 4.61 10.38 4.24
C ASN A 138 4.66 11.32 5.45
N SER A 139 4.29 12.58 5.26
CA SER A 139 4.30 13.58 6.34
C SER A 139 2.96 13.69 7.08
N GLY A 140 1.92 12.99 6.63
CA GLY A 140 0.61 12.97 7.28
C GLY A 140 -0.43 12.15 6.52
N GLY A 141 -1.69 12.25 6.97
CA GLY A 141 -2.83 11.56 6.39
C GLY A 141 -3.15 10.22 7.05
N THR A 142 -4.14 9.54 6.48
CA THR A 142 -4.58 8.22 6.93
C THR A 142 -4.54 7.24 5.77
N ILE A 143 -3.89 6.11 5.95
CA ILE A 143 -3.80 5.03 4.97
C ILE A 143 -4.46 3.79 5.60
N THR A 144 -5.43 3.22 4.91
CA THR A 144 -6.21 2.08 5.41
C THR A 144 -6.26 0.95 4.38
N PHE A 145 -5.88 -0.24 4.82
CA PHE A 145 -6.05 -1.49 4.12
C PHE A 145 -7.16 -2.27 4.84
N SER A 146 -8.31 -2.42 4.18
CA SER A 146 -9.49 -3.03 4.77
C SER A 146 -10.02 -4.25 4.00
N GLY A 147 -9.30 -4.72 3.00
CA GLY A 147 -9.56 -6.01 2.37
C GLY A 147 -9.63 -7.13 3.42
N VAL A 148 -10.56 -8.04 3.26
CA VAL A 148 -10.84 -9.06 4.29
C VAL A 148 -9.66 -10.02 4.46
N ASN A 149 -9.03 -10.39 3.33
CA ASN A 149 -7.91 -11.31 3.32
C ASN A 149 -6.77 -10.73 2.47
N ASN A 150 -5.69 -10.32 3.13
CA ASN A 150 -4.50 -9.81 2.46
C ASN A 150 -3.37 -10.82 2.61
N VAL A 151 -2.83 -11.27 1.50
CA VAL A 151 -1.72 -12.24 1.44
C VAL A 151 -0.52 -11.54 0.81
N LEU A 152 0.61 -11.52 1.51
CA LEU A 152 1.86 -10.93 1.04
C LEU A 152 2.97 -12.00 1.02
N ASN A 153 3.31 -12.47 -0.17
CA ASN A 153 4.34 -13.49 -0.41
C ASN A 153 5.54 -12.86 -1.13
N SER A 154 6.38 -12.14 -0.42
CA SER A 154 7.43 -11.30 -1.02
C SER A 154 8.80 -11.94 -1.13
N GLY A 155 8.95 -13.22 -0.84
CA GLY A 155 10.23 -13.90 -1.01
C GLY A 155 11.38 -13.26 -0.25
N VAL A 156 12.27 -12.57 -0.97
CA VAL A 156 13.51 -12.00 -0.40
C VAL A 156 13.38 -10.55 0.08
N ALA A 157 12.35 -9.83 -0.36
CA ALA A 157 12.10 -8.45 0.08
C ALA A 157 11.23 -8.40 1.35
N ASN A 158 11.09 -7.21 1.94
CA ASN A 158 10.15 -7.01 3.04
C ASN A 158 8.71 -7.09 2.49
N ALA A 159 7.85 -7.87 3.14
CA ALA A 159 6.47 -8.00 2.69
C ALA A 159 5.66 -6.73 2.97
N LEU A 160 5.80 -6.18 4.17
CA LEU A 160 5.25 -4.88 4.54
C LEU A 160 6.36 -3.98 5.04
N GLN A 161 6.57 -2.86 4.38
CA GLN A 161 7.55 -1.85 4.78
C GLN A 161 6.86 -0.51 5.06
N ILE A 162 7.09 0.05 6.24
CA ILE A 162 6.67 1.41 6.63
C ILE A 162 7.90 2.15 7.12
N SER A 163 8.30 3.23 6.45
CA SER A 163 9.50 3.98 6.86
C SER A 163 9.34 5.49 6.69
N GLY A 164 9.90 6.26 7.63
CA GLY A 164 9.89 7.72 7.58
C GLY A 164 8.47 8.31 7.47
N THR A 165 7.46 7.61 7.95
CA THR A 165 6.06 7.95 7.75
C THR A 165 5.46 8.56 9.02
N ALA A 166 4.64 9.60 8.85
CA ALA A 166 3.79 10.18 9.89
C ALA A 166 2.30 9.94 9.57
N GLY A 167 1.41 10.33 10.48
CA GLY A 167 -0.03 10.13 10.33
C GLY A 167 -0.50 8.78 10.87
N THR A 168 -1.44 8.15 10.20
CA THR A 168 -2.03 6.88 10.65
C THR A 168 -2.00 5.84 9.53
N VAL A 169 -1.60 4.62 9.84
CA VAL A 169 -1.67 3.46 8.94
C VAL A 169 -2.48 2.35 9.61
N ASN A 170 -3.54 1.91 8.98
CA ASN A 170 -4.45 0.91 9.51
C ASN A 170 -4.50 -0.34 8.62
N PHE A 171 -4.37 -1.50 9.23
CA PHE A 171 -4.66 -2.80 8.65
C PHE A 171 -5.82 -3.41 9.43
N SER A 172 -7.03 -3.37 8.87
CA SER A 172 -8.24 -3.84 9.54
C SER A 172 -8.73 -5.20 9.04
N GLY A 173 -8.21 -5.70 7.93
CA GLY A 173 -8.42 -7.08 7.48
C GLY A 173 -7.36 -8.04 8.01
N ASN A 174 -7.52 -9.32 7.71
CA ASN A 174 -6.50 -10.32 8.00
C ASN A 174 -5.26 -10.07 7.16
N LEU A 175 -4.11 -10.46 7.69
CA LEU A 175 -2.83 -10.30 7.02
C LEU A 175 -2.03 -11.60 7.15
N ASP A 176 -1.82 -12.28 6.03
CA ASP A 176 -0.98 -13.47 5.92
C ASP A 176 0.32 -13.11 5.17
N ILE A 177 1.42 -13.17 5.87
CA ILE A 177 2.73 -12.76 5.38
C ILE A 177 3.66 -13.96 5.29
N ASN A 178 4.23 -14.17 4.10
CA ASN A 178 5.22 -15.21 3.87
C ASN A 178 6.47 -14.60 3.22
N THR A 179 7.62 -14.76 3.88
CA THR A 179 8.92 -14.32 3.36
C THR A 179 9.95 -15.43 3.45
N THR A 180 10.98 -15.37 2.64
CA THR A 180 12.14 -16.27 2.75
C THR A 180 13.30 -15.63 3.48
N SER A 181 13.78 -14.49 3.02
CA SER A 181 14.88 -13.74 3.67
C SER A 181 14.57 -12.27 3.95
N GLY A 182 13.45 -11.76 3.43
CA GLY A 182 12.94 -10.45 3.80
C GLY A 182 12.34 -10.43 5.20
N THR A 183 12.14 -9.25 5.75
CA THR A 183 11.39 -9.06 6.99
C THR A 183 9.89 -9.10 6.68
N GLY A 184 9.12 -9.82 7.45
CA GLY A 184 7.68 -9.86 7.28
C GLY A 184 7.04 -8.48 7.43
N ILE A 185 7.13 -7.88 8.62
CA ILE A 185 6.68 -6.51 8.89
C ILE A 185 7.87 -5.67 9.34
N SER A 186 8.20 -4.63 8.59
CA SER A 186 9.25 -3.65 8.93
C SER A 186 8.65 -2.27 9.14
N VAL A 187 8.78 -1.71 10.36
CA VAL A 187 8.41 -0.32 10.65
C VAL A 187 9.65 0.40 11.17
N ALA A 188 10.15 1.39 10.43
CA ALA A 188 11.40 2.03 10.75
C ALA A 188 11.36 3.56 10.66
N SER A 189 11.99 4.24 11.61
CA SER A 189 12.14 5.70 11.63
C SER A 189 10.81 6.46 11.42
N SER A 190 9.72 5.92 11.95
CA SER A 190 8.35 6.37 11.69
C SER A 190 7.74 7.02 12.93
N SER A 191 7.02 8.12 12.73
CA SER A 191 6.19 8.75 13.76
C SER A 191 4.70 8.41 13.62
N ALA A 192 4.35 7.58 12.66
CA ALA A 192 2.98 7.17 12.43
C ALA A 192 2.41 6.33 13.58
N ASN A 193 1.08 6.38 13.72
CA ASN A 193 0.34 5.38 14.46
C ASN A 193 -0.02 4.25 13.51
N VAL A 194 0.60 3.08 13.68
CA VAL A 194 0.36 1.89 12.87
C VAL A 194 -0.50 0.92 13.65
N ASN A 195 -1.68 0.62 13.15
CA ASN A 195 -2.68 -0.19 13.84
C ASN A 195 -3.01 -1.44 13.04
N PHE A 196 -2.83 -2.59 13.65
CA PHE A 196 -3.25 -3.87 13.13
C PHE A 196 -4.44 -4.35 13.96
N THR A 197 -5.64 -4.34 13.37
CA THR A 197 -6.91 -4.65 14.05
C THR A 197 -7.71 -5.78 13.39
N GLY A 198 -7.18 -6.38 12.34
CA GLY A 198 -7.76 -7.58 11.74
C GLY A 198 -7.86 -8.73 12.74
N SER A 199 -8.69 -9.73 12.45
CA SER A 199 -8.88 -10.85 13.37
C SER A 199 -7.64 -11.73 13.49
N GLN A 200 -6.78 -11.76 12.48
CA GLN A 200 -5.55 -12.56 12.48
C GLN A 200 -4.44 -11.86 11.70
N ILE A 201 -3.23 -11.93 12.24
CA ILE A 201 -1.98 -11.66 11.52
C ILE A 201 -1.09 -12.88 11.65
N THR A 202 -0.72 -13.46 10.51
CA THR A 202 0.27 -14.53 10.44
C THR A 202 1.52 -14.01 9.75
N VAL A 203 2.68 -14.21 10.36
CA VAL A 203 3.97 -13.86 9.78
C VAL A 203 4.84 -15.10 9.75
N ASN A 204 5.13 -15.61 8.56
CA ASN A 204 5.92 -16.81 8.33
C ASN A 204 7.20 -16.46 7.56
N ALA A 205 8.33 -16.37 8.27
CA ALA A 205 9.64 -16.11 7.69
C ALA A 205 10.44 -17.43 7.64
N THR A 206 10.41 -18.10 6.50
CA THR A 206 10.94 -19.47 6.34
C THR A 206 12.46 -19.55 6.17
N GLY A 207 13.14 -18.43 6.01
CA GLY A 207 14.60 -18.36 5.87
C GLY A 207 15.28 -17.58 7.00
N VAL A 208 16.18 -16.70 6.63
CA VAL A 208 16.97 -15.87 7.57
C VAL A 208 16.29 -14.54 7.93
N GLY A 209 15.19 -14.23 7.29
CA GLY A 209 14.44 -12.99 7.53
C GLY A 209 13.85 -12.90 8.93
N ALA A 210 13.66 -11.69 9.42
CA ALA A 210 12.94 -11.45 10.66
C ALA A 210 11.43 -11.54 10.45
N GLY A 211 10.69 -11.96 11.47
CA GLY A 211 9.24 -11.87 11.44
C GLY A 211 8.79 -10.41 11.47
N ILE A 212 9.03 -9.72 12.59
CA ILE A 212 8.67 -8.31 12.78
C ILE A 212 9.90 -7.53 13.26
N GLY A 213 10.21 -6.44 12.58
CA GLY A 213 11.30 -5.51 12.92
C GLY A 213 10.78 -4.08 13.11
N LEU A 214 10.86 -3.56 14.32
CA LEU A 214 10.45 -2.20 14.67
C LEU A 214 11.68 -1.42 15.13
N THR A 215 12.10 -0.37 14.39
CA THR A 215 13.37 0.30 14.67
C THR A 215 13.26 1.82 14.60
N GLY A 216 13.67 2.51 15.65
CA GLY A 216 13.78 3.98 15.68
C GLY A 216 12.48 4.72 15.49
N ASN A 217 11.35 4.11 15.84
CA ASN A 217 10.04 4.73 15.72
C ASN A 217 9.78 5.69 16.89
N SER A 218 9.05 6.77 16.64
CA SER A 218 8.56 7.68 17.69
C SER A 218 7.03 7.61 17.85
N GLY A 219 6.34 7.00 16.90
CA GLY A 219 4.90 6.76 16.97
C GLY A 219 4.52 5.49 17.73
N THR A 220 3.29 5.04 17.52
CA THR A 220 2.76 3.83 18.13
C THR A 220 2.62 2.72 17.07
N VAL A 221 3.06 1.51 17.41
CA VAL A 221 2.76 0.32 16.61
C VAL A 221 1.93 -0.63 17.48
N ALA A 222 0.67 -0.84 17.11
CA ALA A 222 -0.30 -1.58 17.90
C ALA A 222 -0.81 -2.82 17.15
N PHE A 223 -0.58 -3.98 17.73
CA PHE A 223 -1.16 -5.25 17.30
C PHE A 223 -2.34 -5.56 18.23
N ASN A 224 -3.53 -5.10 17.84
CA ASN A 224 -4.78 -5.19 18.61
C ASN A 224 -5.75 -6.16 17.92
N ASN A 225 -5.29 -7.34 17.62
CA ASN A 225 -6.08 -8.34 16.90
C ASN A 225 -7.23 -8.86 17.75
N THR A 226 -8.40 -8.98 17.14
CA THR A 226 -9.67 -9.30 17.86
C THR A 226 -10.06 -10.77 17.80
N GLY A 227 -9.33 -11.61 17.07
CA GLY A 227 -9.62 -13.03 16.86
C GLY A 227 -8.43 -13.91 17.23
N ASN A 228 -7.83 -14.57 16.25
CA ASN A 228 -6.72 -15.50 16.46
C ASN A 228 -5.39 -14.84 16.84
N GLY A 229 -5.33 -13.51 16.84
CA GLY A 229 -4.19 -12.78 17.34
C GLY A 229 -3.05 -12.60 16.33
N LEU A 230 -1.85 -12.47 16.86
CA LEU A 230 -0.59 -12.34 16.14
C LEU A 230 0.18 -13.66 16.24
N ASP A 231 0.39 -14.33 15.13
CA ASP A 231 1.18 -15.56 15.04
C ASP A 231 2.46 -15.31 14.22
N ILE A 232 3.61 -15.63 14.80
CA ILE A 232 4.91 -15.41 14.17
C ILE A 232 5.70 -16.71 14.16
N VAL A 233 6.03 -17.19 12.97
CA VAL A 233 6.89 -18.34 12.76
C VAL A 233 8.15 -17.90 12.02
N THR A 234 9.31 -18.19 12.58
CA THR A 234 10.60 -17.93 11.92
C THR A 234 11.48 -19.18 11.97
N ALA A 235 12.23 -19.44 10.91
CA ALA A 235 13.15 -20.57 10.88
C ALA A 235 14.45 -20.26 11.65
N THR A 236 15.16 -19.20 11.26
CA THR A 236 16.46 -18.81 11.86
C THR A 236 16.54 -17.32 12.20
N GLY A 237 15.64 -16.51 11.69
CA GLY A 237 15.58 -15.07 11.98
C GLY A 237 14.95 -14.76 13.33
N THR A 238 15.02 -13.51 13.73
CA THR A 238 14.36 -13.01 14.95
C THR A 238 12.86 -12.94 14.74
N GLY A 239 12.06 -13.56 15.60
CA GLY A 239 10.60 -13.52 15.50
C GLY A 239 10.06 -12.09 15.62
N PHE A 240 10.37 -11.42 16.73
CA PHE A 240 9.94 -10.06 17.02
C PHE A 240 11.09 -9.24 17.60
N SER A 241 11.35 -8.08 17.01
CA SER A 241 12.39 -7.15 17.47
C SER A 241 11.83 -5.72 17.54
N ALA A 242 12.05 -5.03 18.65
CA ALA A 242 11.70 -3.62 18.80
C ALA A 242 12.85 -2.86 19.47
N SER A 243 13.29 -1.77 18.86
CA SER A 243 14.38 -0.95 19.38
C SER A 243 14.26 0.53 18.97
N GLY A 244 14.84 1.43 19.78
CA GLY A 244 15.04 2.82 19.40
C GLY A 244 13.84 3.76 19.61
N GLY A 245 12.89 3.42 20.47
CA GLY A 245 11.83 4.34 20.92
C GLY A 245 10.44 4.01 20.35
N GLY A 246 9.48 4.91 20.61
CA GLY A 246 8.07 4.72 20.29
C GLY A 246 7.33 3.82 21.29
N THR A 247 6.05 3.61 21.02
CA THR A 247 5.20 2.71 21.83
C THR A 247 4.84 1.47 21.02
N VAL A 248 5.02 0.30 21.61
CA VAL A 248 4.60 -0.96 21.00
C VAL A 248 3.57 -1.61 21.90
N THR A 249 2.42 -1.94 21.36
CA THR A 249 1.36 -2.65 22.06
C THR A 249 1.07 -3.95 21.33
N VAL A 250 1.08 -5.06 22.06
CA VAL A 250 0.66 -6.37 21.53
C VAL A 250 -0.43 -6.88 22.47
N GLN A 251 -1.64 -6.98 21.97
CA GLN A 251 -2.79 -7.51 22.69
C GLN A 251 -3.35 -8.69 21.92
N GLY A 252 -3.33 -9.86 22.50
CA GLY A 252 -4.03 -11.04 22.01
C GLY A 252 -5.38 -11.17 22.71
N SER A 253 -6.31 -11.82 22.06
CA SER A 253 -7.59 -12.23 22.68
C SER A 253 -7.41 -13.50 23.49
#